data_c43efc37f58ee7d8fdd184e1a5334a4c
#
_entry.id   c43efc37f58ee7d8fdd184e1a5334a4c
#
_cell.length_a   1.000
_cell.length_b   1.000
_cell.length_c   1.000
_cell.angle_alpha   90.00
_cell.angle_beta   90.00
_cell.angle_gamma   90.00
#
_symmetry.space_group_name_H-M   'P 1'
#
loop_
_entity.id
_entity.type
_entity.pdbx_description
1 polymer ?
#
loop_
_entity_poly.entity_id
_entity_poly.type
_entity_poly.pdbx_seq_one_letter_code
_entity_poly.pdbx_strand_id
1 'polypeptide(L)'
;MSMFSIGLSGLNAAQNALSTTSNNISNVYTPGYNRQITILGQGSASTQGVQVDDIQRQFNRYIADQLNAATSSTSALEAYQTQVNQIDSLLADQDAGLAPLMQNFFSSLEDLAGAPSDPAARQGVIGASDTLSAQFRAFDSYLQDMQKGINGQIRDEVSQVNNTAQQVASLNREIALARARNGEAPNALLDQRDQLVNELSERLDVELTVQDGKSYQITLPSGQPLVSGTESYRLEAVASPNDPQRVVLGYRDPGGGMQVLDEDAITGGSLGGLMQFRSETLDRTQNQIGQLAVSMAVAFNEQHAQGTDLDGEAGGTFFEIGNPRVFSNDGNNGSATISAAFDNDNIAALKAADYTVKVTDADANPPTFQITRKDTGEVLDASEVSFDADSGELSFGGVSLTFSDTTALENGDSFEVQPVRRAAGSFENAIDDPDEIAAGMGSGSGDNENALAMQKLQDQLLVGGTATFSQAYASLVSDVGNQTNIVKVNLAAQQGLSDQLSAVQQSESGVNLDEEAANLIRYQQYYQANARIIDTATSVIDTILGLRS
;
A
#
# COMPACT_ATOMS: atom_id res chain seq x y z
N MET A 1 -24.68 14.36 -63.34
CA MET A 1 -23.63 14.98 -62.57
C MET A 1 -22.32 14.99 -63.33
N SER A 2 -21.55 16.04 -63.16
CA SER A 2 -20.33 16.19 -63.94
C SER A 2 -19.21 15.30 -63.39
N MET A 3 -18.40 14.72 -64.28
CA MET A 3 -17.15 14.02 -63.93
C MET A 3 -16.29 14.85 -62.98
N PHE A 4 -16.41 16.17 -63.01
CA PHE A 4 -15.73 17.11 -62.16
C PHE A 4 -16.12 16.94 -60.67
N SER A 5 -17.41 16.80 -60.35
CA SER A 5 -17.87 16.61 -58.95
C SER A 5 -17.44 15.26 -58.39
N ILE A 6 -17.38 14.20 -59.19
CA ILE A 6 -16.88 12.88 -58.80
C ILE A 6 -15.37 12.94 -58.54
N GLY A 7 -14.62 13.57 -59.43
CA GLY A 7 -13.17 13.76 -59.23
C GLY A 7 -12.85 14.61 -57.98
N LEU A 8 -13.60 15.67 -57.73
CA LEU A 8 -13.41 16.52 -56.56
C LEU A 8 -13.73 15.79 -55.25
N SER A 9 -14.81 14.99 -55.23
CA SER A 9 -15.14 14.18 -54.03
C SER A 9 -14.06 13.14 -53.76
N GLY A 10 -13.56 12.47 -54.81
CA GLY A 10 -12.46 11.51 -54.68
C GLY A 10 -11.14 12.16 -54.21
N LEU A 11 -10.84 13.37 -54.72
CA LEU A 11 -9.65 14.13 -54.33
C LEU A 11 -9.70 14.53 -52.83
N ASN A 12 -10.84 15.05 -52.36
CA ASN A 12 -11.05 15.39 -50.95
C ASN A 12 -10.95 14.15 -50.03
N ALA A 13 -11.52 13.01 -50.44
CA ALA A 13 -11.41 11.76 -49.70
C ALA A 13 -9.97 11.26 -49.60
N ALA A 14 -9.23 11.31 -50.72
CA ALA A 14 -7.81 10.96 -50.75
C ALA A 14 -6.95 11.89 -49.88
N GLN A 15 -7.24 13.20 -49.87
CA GLN A 15 -6.55 14.17 -49.01
C GLN A 15 -6.78 13.92 -47.54
N ASN A 16 -7.99 13.64 -47.12
CA ASN A 16 -8.31 13.29 -45.73
C ASN A 16 -7.59 11.99 -45.32
N ALA A 17 -7.60 10.96 -46.16
CA ALA A 17 -6.90 9.71 -45.90
C ALA A 17 -5.38 9.92 -45.78
N LEU A 18 -4.76 10.75 -46.65
CA LEU A 18 -3.35 11.15 -46.57
C LEU A 18 -3.05 11.87 -45.23
N SER A 19 -3.92 12.78 -44.84
CA SER A 19 -3.77 13.51 -43.56
C SER A 19 -3.84 12.54 -42.36
N THR A 20 -4.79 11.60 -42.35
CA THR A 20 -4.92 10.58 -41.30
C THR A 20 -3.68 9.69 -41.24
N THR A 21 -3.20 9.17 -42.37
CA THR A 21 -1.97 8.37 -42.45
C THR A 21 -0.75 9.15 -41.99
N SER A 22 -0.63 10.42 -42.38
CA SER A 22 0.46 11.29 -41.89
C SER A 22 0.41 11.53 -40.37
N ASN A 23 -0.78 11.71 -39.84
CA ASN A 23 -0.99 11.84 -38.37
C ASN A 23 -0.60 10.53 -37.65
N ASN A 24 -0.99 9.35 -38.16
CA ASN A 24 -0.56 8.07 -37.61
C ASN A 24 0.97 7.96 -37.59
N ILE A 25 1.64 8.23 -38.70
CA ILE A 25 3.10 8.17 -38.78
C ILE A 25 3.76 9.14 -37.78
N SER A 26 3.25 10.36 -37.68
CA SER A 26 3.80 11.39 -36.78
C SER A 26 3.65 11.05 -35.30
N ASN A 27 2.61 10.30 -34.95
CA ASN A 27 2.28 9.97 -33.56
C ASN A 27 2.62 8.52 -33.16
N VAL A 28 3.38 7.79 -33.96
CA VAL A 28 3.75 6.37 -33.68
C VAL A 28 4.41 6.17 -32.30
N TYR A 29 5.15 7.16 -31.83
CA TYR A 29 5.81 7.15 -30.51
C TYR A 29 5.07 7.96 -29.44
N THR A 30 3.87 8.48 -29.73
CA THR A 30 3.08 9.23 -28.76
C THR A 30 2.37 8.23 -27.85
N PRO A 31 2.64 8.22 -26.51
CA PRO A 31 1.96 7.33 -25.57
C PRO A 31 0.43 7.50 -25.64
N GLY A 32 -0.31 6.39 -25.59
CA GLY A 32 -1.77 6.40 -25.63
C GLY A 32 -2.40 6.68 -26.98
N TYR A 33 -1.61 6.97 -28.05
CA TYR A 33 -2.13 7.20 -29.38
C TYR A 33 -2.65 5.91 -30.01
N ASN A 34 -3.92 5.91 -30.43
CA ASN A 34 -4.51 4.82 -31.19
C ASN A 34 -4.55 5.16 -32.68
N ARG A 35 -4.19 4.17 -33.53
CA ARG A 35 -4.25 4.25 -34.98
C ARG A 35 -5.62 4.71 -35.45
N GLN A 36 -5.66 5.65 -36.41
CA GLN A 36 -6.89 6.17 -36.99
C GLN A 36 -7.03 5.69 -38.44
N ILE A 37 -8.26 5.37 -38.85
CA ILE A 37 -8.59 4.93 -40.19
C ILE A 37 -9.67 5.81 -40.74
N THR A 38 -9.47 6.32 -41.95
CA THR A 38 -10.50 7.06 -42.68
C THR A 38 -11.51 6.08 -43.29
N ILE A 39 -12.75 6.15 -42.85
CA ILE A 39 -13.88 5.35 -43.36
C ILE A 39 -14.47 6.10 -44.55
N LEU A 40 -14.44 5.46 -45.72
CA LEU A 40 -14.99 6.01 -46.94
C LEU A 40 -16.33 5.39 -47.24
N GLY A 41 -17.33 6.23 -47.47
CA GLY A 41 -18.68 5.85 -47.86
C GLY A 41 -19.03 6.24 -49.28
N GLN A 42 -20.13 5.70 -49.81
CA GLN A 42 -20.69 6.11 -51.08
C GLN A 42 -21.43 7.43 -50.90
N GLY A 43 -21.12 8.42 -51.73
CA GLY A 43 -21.86 9.69 -51.77
C GLY A 43 -23.36 9.47 -51.95
N SER A 44 -24.17 10.42 -51.45
CA SER A 44 -25.65 10.32 -51.54
C SER A 44 -26.11 10.16 -52.99
N ALA A 45 -27.32 9.62 -53.18
CA ALA A 45 -27.91 9.44 -54.55
C ALA A 45 -27.92 10.73 -55.40
N SER A 46 -27.90 11.90 -54.76
CA SER A 46 -27.84 13.21 -55.40
C SER A 46 -26.40 13.68 -55.70
N THR A 47 -25.37 13.21 -54.99
CA THR A 47 -23.99 13.69 -55.12
C THR A 47 -23.05 12.73 -55.83
N GLN A 48 -23.39 11.45 -55.99
CA GLN A 48 -22.54 10.40 -56.55
C GLN A 48 -21.04 10.66 -56.28
N GLY A 49 -20.23 9.64 -56.10
CA GLY A 49 -18.82 9.78 -55.75
C GLY A 49 -18.53 9.14 -54.39
N VAL A 50 -17.45 9.55 -53.79
CA VAL A 50 -17.02 9.08 -52.47
C VAL A 50 -17.08 10.20 -51.44
N GLN A 51 -17.50 9.89 -50.21
CA GLN A 51 -17.41 10.81 -49.08
C GLN A 51 -16.61 10.18 -47.93
N VAL A 52 -16.07 11.00 -47.08
CA VAL A 52 -15.52 10.56 -45.81
C VAL A 52 -16.68 10.48 -44.80
N ASP A 53 -17.00 9.27 -44.37
CA ASP A 53 -18.08 9.06 -43.43
C ASP A 53 -17.58 9.30 -41.97
N ASP A 54 -16.34 8.85 -41.68
CA ASP A 54 -15.76 8.99 -40.35
C ASP A 54 -14.22 8.85 -40.38
N ILE A 55 -13.53 9.34 -39.33
CA ILE A 55 -12.15 9.02 -39.01
C ILE A 55 -12.17 8.28 -37.70
N GLN A 56 -12.20 6.95 -37.78
CA GLN A 56 -12.37 6.07 -36.64
C GLN A 56 -11.03 5.66 -36.08
N ARG A 57 -10.87 5.72 -34.71
CA ARG A 57 -9.73 5.14 -34.01
C ARG A 57 -9.93 3.63 -33.86
N GLN A 58 -8.84 2.87 -34.01
CA GLN A 58 -8.80 1.46 -33.66
C GLN A 58 -8.55 1.34 -32.15
N PHE A 59 -9.56 0.91 -31.41
CA PHE A 59 -9.47 0.77 -29.96
C PHE A 59 -10.25 -0.47 -29.49
N ASN A 60 -9.55 -1.35 -28.77
CA ASN A 60 -10.15 -2.51 -28.16
C ASN A 60 -10.30 -2.28 -26.66
N ARG A 61 -11.52 -1.97 -26.24
CA ARG A 61 -11.83 -1.70 -24.82
C ARG A 61 -11.50 -2.87 -23.91
N TYR A 62 -11.80 -4.10 -24.35
CA TYR A 62 -11.56 -5.28 -23.52
C TYR A 62 -10.07 -5.47 -23.18
N ILE A 63 -9.19 -5.25 -24.18
CA ILE A 63 -7.74 -5.29 -23.96
C ILE A 63 -7.30 -4.12 -23.05
N ALA A 64 -7.84 -2.93 -23.24
CA ALA A 64 -7.53 -1.77 -22.41
C ALA A 64 -7.93 -2.00 -20.95
N ASP A 65 -9.13 -2.54 -20.69
CA ASP A 65 -9.60 -2.84 -19.34
C ASP A 65 -8.72 -3.91 -18.66
N GLN A 66 -8.30 -4.95 -19.42
CA GLN A 66 -7.36 -5.96 -18.90
C GLN A 66 -5.96 -5.38 -18.63
N LEU A 67 -5.48 -4.50 -19.50
CA LEU A 67 -4.18 -3.84 -19.31
C LEU A 67 -4.23 -2.93 -18.08
N ASN A 68 -5.29 -2.16 -17.88
CA ASN A 68 -5.46 -1.33 -16.67
C ASN A 68 -5.43 -2.17 -15.39
N ALA A 69 -6.11 -3.32 -15.37
CA ALA A 69 -6.09 -4.23 -14.23
C ALA A 69 -4.70 -4.84 -13.99
N ALA A 70 -4.00 -5.24 -15.06
CA ALA A 70 -2.62 -5.74 -14.95
C ALA A 70 -1.64 -4.65 -14.49
N THR A 71 -1.79 -3.42 -14.99
CA THR A 71 -1.01 -2.24 -14.57
C THR A 71 -1.23 -1.96 -13.08
N SER A 72 -2.48 -1.95 -12.62
CA SER A 72 -2.83 -1.76 -11.20
C SER A 72 -2.16 -2.81 -10.31
N SER A 73 -2.26 -4.10 -10.69
CA SER A 73 -1.62 -5.18 -9.95
C SER A 73 -0.09 -5.09 -9.94
N THR A 74 0.51 -4.73 -11.07
CA THR A 74 1.97 -4.55 -11.19
C THR A 74 2.44 -3.41 -10.30
N SER A 75 1.79 -2.24 -10.35
CA SER A 75 2.16 -1.07 -9.56
C SER A 75 2.01 -1.31 -8.04
N ALA A 76 0.99 -2.08 -7.62
CA ALA A 76 0.86 -2.48 -6.23
C ALA A 76 2.04 -3.33 -5.75
N LEU A 77 2.42 -4.34 -6.55
CA LEU A 77 3.54 -5.21 -6.22
C LEU A 77 4.90 -4.49 -6.28
N GLU A 78 5.08 -3.52 -7.18
CA GLU A 78 6.29 -2.67 -7.24
C GLU A 78 6.42 -1.79 -5.99
N ALA A 79 5.33 -1.14 -5.57
CA ALA A 79 5.30 -0.35 -4.35
C ALA A 79 5.60 -1.21 -3.13
N TYR A 80 4.95 -2.38 -3.02
CA TYR A 80 5.21 -3.33 -1.94
C TYR A 80 6.66 -3.81 -1.94
N GLN A 81 7.19 -4.26 -3.10
CA GLN A 81 8.56 -4.75 -3.22
C GLN A 81 9.60 -3.72 -2.80
N THR A 82 9.38 -2.46 -3.19
CA THR A 82 10.27 -1.37 -2.82
C THR A 82 10.40 -1.23 -1.31
N GLN A 83 9.31 -1.38 -0.58
CA GLN A 83 9.28 -1.24 0.88
C GLN A 83 9.79 -2.50 1.59
N VAL A 84 9.37 -3.69 1.17
CA VAL A 84 9.78 -4.95 1.83
C VAL A 84 11.27 -5.20 1.70
N ASN A 85 11.89 -4.83 0.56
CA ASN A 85 13.34 -4.93 0.38
C ASN A 85 14.12 -4.10 1.42
N GLN A 86 13.57 -3.00 1.92
CA GLN A 86 14.23 -2.18 2.94
C GLN A 86 14.22 -2.90 4.30
N ILE A 87 13.11 -3.55 4.67
CA ILE A 87 13.04 -4.36 5.90
C ILE A 87 13.94 -5.59 5.77
N ASP A 88 13.89 -6.30 4.64
CA ASP A 88 14.73 -7.47 4.40
C ASP A 88 16.22 -7.13 4.54
N SER A 89 16.65 -6.01 3.94
CA SER A 89 18.03 -5.53 4.05
C SER A 89 18.42 -5.13 5.49
N LEU A 90 17.48 -4.57 6.27
CA LEU A 90 17.72 -4.23 7.67
C LEU A 90 17.91 -5.47 8.55
N LEU A 91 17.06 -6.49 8.35
CA LEU A 91 17.06 -7.70 9.17
C LEU A 91 18.14 -8.70 8.78
N ALA A 92 18.51 -8.74 7.50
CA ALA A 92 19.52 -9.67 6.97
C ALA A 92 20.96 -9.22 7.21
N ASP A 93 21.19 -8.05 7.81
CA ASP A 93 22.53 -7.57 8.13
C ASP A 93 23.19 -8.47 9.19
N GLN A 94 24.28 -9.13 8.82
CA GLN A 94 24.98 -10.09 9.68
C GLN A 94 25.88 -9.41 10.71
N ASP A 95 26.28 -8.16 10.50
CA ASP A 95 27.20 -7.43 11.37
C ASP A 95 26.43 -6.53 12.36
N ALA A 96 25.33 -5.92 11.91
CA ALA A 96 24.51 -5.00 12.70
C ALA A 96 23.13 -5.58 13.09
N GLY A 97 22.86 -6.85 12.82
CA GLY A 97 21.62 -7.53 13.21
C GLY A 97 21.53 -7.81 14.70
N LEU A 98 20.31 -8.08 15.20
CA LEU A 98 20.09 -8.43 16.63
C LEU A 98 20.71 -9.77 17.02
N ALA A 99 20.80 -10.74 16.11
CA ALA A 99 21.30 -12.08 16.42
C ALA A 99 22.73 -12.08 17.00
N PRO A 100 23.75 -11.46 16.36
CA PRO A 100 25.09 -11.41 16.93
C PRO A 100 25.16 -10.62 18.24
N LEU A 101 24.34 -9.58 18.42
CA LEU A 101 24.30 -8.81 19.65
C LEU A 101 23.66 -9.58 20.80
N MET A 102 22.60 -10.34 20.57
CA MET A 102 22.03 -11.26 21.55
C MET A 102 23.06 -12.32 21.95
N GLN A 103 23.78 -12.90 20.98
CA GLN A 103 24.83 -13.87 21.27
C GLN A 103 25.95 -13.26 22.12
N ASN A 104 26.39 -12.04 21.79
CA ASN A 104 27.42 -11.34 22.58
C ASN A 104 26.97 -11.05 24.00
N PHE A 105 25.70 -10.67 24.17
CA PHE A 105 25.11 -10.46 25.49
C PHE A 105 25.08 -11.75 26.33
N PHE A 106 24.64 -12.88 25.77
CA PHE A 106 24.66 -14.16 26.47
C PHE A 106 26.10 -14.67 26.74
N SER A 107 27.07 -14.39 25.85
CA SER A 107 28.48 -14.68 26.12
C SER A 107 29.04 -13.84 27.26
N SER A 108 28.64 -12.58 27.40
CA SER A 108 29.04 -11.73 28.53
C SER A 108 28.47 -12.24 29.89
N LEU A 109 27.29 -12.83 29.88
CA LEU A 109 26.71 -13.50 31.04
C LEU A 109 27.47 -14.80 31.40
N GLU A 110 27.98 -15.54 30.41
CA GLU A 110 28.83 -16.69 30.62
C GLU A 110 30.17 -16.27 31.26
N ASP A 111 30.78 -15.18 30.77
CA ASP A 111 32.00 -14.60 31.38
C ASP A 111 31.75 -14.15 32.83
N LEU A 112 30.60 -13.50 33.08
CA LEU A 112 30.18 -13.13 34.42
C LEU A 112 30.00 -14.36 35.31
N ALA A 113 29.35 -15.42 34.84
CA ALA A 113 29.18 -16.65 35.58
C ALA A 113 30.55 -17.35 35.91
N GLY A 114 31.55 -17.17 35.05
CA GLY A 114 32.93 -17.62 35.27
C GLY A 114 33.68 -16.80 36.31
N ALA A 115 33.36 -15.52 36.49
CA ALA A 115 34.02 -14.60 37.41
C ALA A 115 33.06 -13.56 37.99
N PRO A 116 32.12 -13.96 38.87
CA PRO A 116 30.96 -13.11 39.29
C PRO A 116 31.34 -11.87 40.10
N SER A 117 32.53 -11.83 40.70
CA SER A 117 33.03 -10.66 41.44
C SER A 117 34.07 -9.84 40.62
N ASP A 118 34.35 -10.21 39.38
CA ASP A 118 35.28 -9.44 38.54
C ASP A 118 34.61 -8.20 37.94
N PRO A 119 35.07 -6.98 38.28
CA PRO A 119 34.50 -5.76 37.72
C PRO A 119 34.54 -5.70 36.18
N ALA A 120 35.51 -6.33 35.53
CA ALA A 120 35.62 -6.33 34.09
C ALA A 120 34.54 -7.23 33.44
N ALA A 121 34.22 -8.40 34.02
CA ALA A 121 33.12 -9.24 33.55
C ALA A 121 31.76 -8.55 33.74
N ARG A 122 31.53 -7.91 34.88
CA ARG A 122 30.31 -7.14 35.17
C ARG A 122 30.14 -5.96 34.19
N GLN A 123 31.19 -5.18 33.98
CA GLN A 123 31.17 -4.08 33.00
C GLN A 123 30.95 -4.60 31.57
N GLY A 124 31.43 -5.81 31.27
CA GLY A 124 31.19 -6.48 30.00
C GLY A 124 29.69 -6.75 29.74
N VAL A 125 28.96 -7.18 30.77
CA VAL A 125 27.50 -7.39 30.70
C VAL A 125 26.77 -6.07 30.45
N ILE A 126 27.09 -4.99 31.19
CA ILE A 126 26.50 -3.67 30.98
C ILE A 126 26.75 -3.19 29.55
N GLY A 127 27.99 -3.23 29.07
CA GLY A 127 28.32 -2.80 27.72
C GLY A 127 27.63 -3.61 26.62
N ALA A 128 27.45 -4.92 26.82
CA ALA A 128 26.71 -5.77 25.90
C ALA A 128 25.20 -5.49 25.94
N SER A 129 24.60 -5.26 27.13
CA SER A 129 23.18 -4.89 27.28
C SER A 129 22.89 -3.51 26.70
N ASP A 130 23.76 -2.52 26.88
CA ASP A 130 23.66 -1.19 26.27
C ASP A 130 23.67 -1.25 24.76
N THR A 131 24.59 -2.04 24.18
CA THR A 131 24.70 -2.21 22.74
C THR A 131 23.45 -2.88 22.16
N LEU A 132 22.96 -3.93 22.80
CA LEU A 132 21.75 -4.64 22.41
C LEU A 132 20.51 -3.73 22.50
N SER A 133 20.38 -3.00 23.60
CA SER A 133 19.28 -2.03 23.82
C SER A 133 19.30 -0.91 22.77
N ALA A 134 20.47 -0.36 22.46
CA ALA A 134 20.63 0.64 21.42
C ALA A 134 20.19 0.12 20.05
N GLN A 135 20.46 -1.15 19.74
CA GLN A 135 20.05 -1.76 18.47
C GLN A 135 18.53 -1.98 18.37
N PHE A 136 17.87 -2.41 19.45
CA PHE A 136 16.41 -2.49 19.48
C PHE A 136 15.77 -1.13 19.21
N ARG A 137 16.26 -0.06 19.88
CA ARG A 137 15.79 1.31 19.65
C ARG A 137 16.07 1.79 18.22
N ALA A 138 17.22 1.44 17.64
CA ALA A 138 17.56 1.79 16.26
C ALA A 138 16.59 1.13 15.25
N PHE A 139 16.24 -0.13 15.47
CA PHE A 139 15.26 -0.85 14.65
C PHE A 139 13.87 -0.23 14.77
N ASP A 140 13.37 0.04 15.98
CA ASP A 140 12.10 0.74 16.15
C ASP A 140 12.10 2.10 15.43
N SER A 141 13.16 2.90 15.62
CA SER A 141 13.26 4.21 14.98
C SER A 141 13.20 4.12 13.46
N TYR A 142 13.93 3.16 12.85
CA TYR A 142 13.91 2.95 11.42
C TYR A 142 12.50 2.55 10.90
N LEU A 143 11.84 1.61 11.58
CA LEU A 143 10.49 1.18 11.21
C LEU A 143 9.45 2.30 11.39
N GLN A 144 9.62 3.16 12.40
CA GLN A 144 8.79 4.35 12.58
C GLN A 144 9.00 5.41 11.48
N ASP A 145 10.23 5.61 11.06
CA ASP A 145 10.53 6.53 9.95
C ASP A 145 9.98 6.00 8.63
N MET A 146 10.02 4.68 8.43
CA MET A 146 9.35 4.02 7.31
C MET A 146 7.81 4.24 7.36
N GLN A 147 7.18 4.09 8.52
CA GLN A 147 5.75 4.39 8.71
C GLN A 147 5.41 5.83 8.34
N LYS A 148 6.23 6.80 8.78
CA LYS A 148 6.07 8.22 8.40
C LYS A 148 6.26 8.43 6.90
N GLY A 149 7.24 7.75 6.31
CA GLY A 149 7.51 7.78 4.87
C GLY A 149 6.30 7.29 4.05
N ILE A 150 5.71 6.15 4.44
CA ILE A 150 4.49 5.61 3.83
C ILE A 150 3.32 6.59 3.96
N ASN A 151 3.12 7.19 5.14
CA ASN A 151 2.10 8.22 5.32
C ASN A 151 2.30 9.42 4.37
N GLY A 152 3.56 9.80 4.09
CA GLY A 152 3.90 10.82 3.10
C GLY A 152 3.52 10.38 1.68
N GLN A 153 3.95 9.19 1.27
CA GLN A 153 3.65 8.63 -0.05
C GLN A 153 2.13 8.51 -0.29
N ILE A 154 1.35 8.05 0.71
CA ILE A 154 -0.12 7.98 0.62
C ILE A 154 -0.71 9.38 0.34
N ARG A 155 -0.23 10.44 0.99
CA ARG A 155 -0.72 11.81 0.73
C ARG A 155 -0.40 12.27 -0.69
N ASP A 156 0.78 11.97 -1.18
CA ASP A 156 1.23 12.34 -2.52
C ASP A 156 0.41 11.60 -3.58
N GLU A 157 0.20 10.30 -3.40
CA GLU A 157 -0.62 9.48 -4.31
C GLU A 157 -2.08 9.95 -4.34
N VAL A 158 -2.68 10.24 -3.19
CA VAL A 158 -4.05 10.80 -3.09
C VAL A 158 -4.15 12.13 -3.85
N SER A 159 -3.15 12.99 -3.72
CA SER A 159 -3.12 14.25 -4.47
C SER A 159 -3.10 14.01 -5.99
N GLN A 160 -2.31 13.05 -6.45
CA GLN A 160 -2.21 12.71 -7.87
C GLN A 160 -3.48 12.04 -8.39
N VAL A 161 -4.09 11.10 -7.62
CA VAL A 161 -5.39 10.50 -7.94
C VAL A 161 -6.46 11.58 -8.16
N ASN A 162 -6.54 12.55 -7.24
CA ASN A 162 -7.50 13.66 -7.35
C ASN A 162 -7.25 14.51 -8.61
N ASN A 163 -6.00 14.82 -8.93
CA ASN A 163 -5.64 15.60 -10.11
C ASN A 163 -6.01 14.86 -11.40
N THR A 164 -5.70 13.57 -11.49
CA THR A 164 -6.02 12.73 -12.66
C THR A 164 -7.55 12.57 -12.81
N ALA A 165 -8.28 12.30 -11.72
CA ALA A 165 -9.74 12.21 -11.72
C ALA A 165 -10.40 13.53 -12.22
N GLN A 166 -9.88 14.68 -11.79
CA GLN A 166 -10.36 15.99 -12.24
C GLN A 166 -10.10 16.21 -13.74
N GLN A 167 -8.94 15.78 -14.25
CA GLN A 167 -8.61 15.85 -15.69
C GLN A 167 -9.55 14.96 -16.51
N VAL A 168 -9.83 13.73 -16.05
CA VAL A 168 -10.80 12.84 -16.72
C VAL A 168 -12.20 13.47 -16.77
N ALA A 169 -12.67 14.07 -15.67
CA ALA A 169 -13.96 14.79 -15.64
C ALA A 169 -13.98 15.98 -16.61
N SER A 170 -12.88 16.73 -16.73
CA SER A 170 -12.72 17.81 -17.70
C SER A 170 -12.77 17.30 -19.13
N LEU A 171 -12.03 16.23 -19.45
CA LEU A 171 -12.08 15.60 -20.79
C LEU A 171 -13.47 15.05 -21.12
N ASN A 172 -14.18 14.46 -20.16
CA ASN A 172 -15.57 14.05 -20.37
C ASN A 172 -16.46 15.24 -20.82
N ARG A 173 -16.27 16.42 -20.22
CA ARG A 173 -16.98 17.66 -20.58
C ARG A 173 -16.59 18.13 -21.97
N GLU A 174 -15.30 18.18 -22.30
CA GLU A 174 -14.82 18.60 -23.61
C GLU A 174 -15.29 17.67 -24.72
N ILE A 175 -15.25 16.36 -24.49
CA ILE A 175 -15.76 15.33 -25.40
C ILE A 175 -17.26 15.51 -25.64
N ALA A 176 -18.04 15.74 -24.57
CA ALA A 176 -19.48 15.97 -24.68
C ALA A 176 -19.80 17.24 -25.50
N LEU A 177 -19.07 18.34 -25.27
CA LEU A 177 -19.21 19.59 -26.02
C LEU A 177 -18.80 19.42 -27.50
N ALA A 178 -17.71 18.70 -27.78
CA ALA A 178 -17.27 18.45 -29.15
C ALA A 178 -18.30 17.61 -29.92
N ARG A 179 -18.87 16.58 -29.29
CA ARG A 179 -19.97 15.78 -29.86
C ARG A 179 -21.22 16.62 -30.16
N ALA A 180 -21.61 17.48 -29.23
CA ALA A 180 -22.78 18.33 -29.42
C ALA A 180 -22.60 19.31 -30.58
N ARG A 181 -21.38 19.74 -30.89
CA ARG A 181 -21.05 20.66 -31.99
C ARG A 181 -20.86 19.97 -33.32
N ASN A 182 -20.16 18.85 -33.33
CA ASN A 182 -19.62 18.22 -34.54
C ASN A 182 -20.27 16.85 -34.85
N GLY A 183 -21.14 16.33 -33.97
CA GLY A 183 -21.72 14.98 -34.06
C GLY A 183 -20.82 13.89 -33.45
N GLU A 184 -19.49 14.10 -33.47
CA GLU A 184 -18.50 13.12 -33.01
C GLU A 184 -17.44 13.75 -32.11
N ALA A 185 -16.80 12.95 -31.30
CA ALA A 185 -15.71 13.39 -30.44
C ALA A 185 -14.36 13.31 -31.18
N PRO A 186 -13.47 14.30 -31.00
CA PRO A 186 -12.10 14.20 -31.50
C PRO A 186 -11.36 13.01 -30.90
N ASN A 187 -10.76 12.17 -31.75
CA ASN A 187 -10.03 10.96 -31.34
C ASN A 187 -8.92 11.27 -30.32
N ALA A 188 -8.22 12.39 -30.49
CA ALA A 188 -7.15 12.81 -29.56
C ALA A 188 -7.66 13.00 -28.13
N LEU A 189 -8.87 13.53 -27.92
CA LEU A 189 -9.45 13.66 -26.55
C LEU A 189 -9.84 12.30 -25.97
N LEU A 190 -10.24 11.36 -26.82
CA LEU A 190 -10.55 10.00 -26.39
C LEU A 190 -9.26 9.26 -25.98
N ASP A 191 -8.18 9.40 -26.77
CA ASP A 191 -6.88 8.81 -26.47
C ASP A 191 -6.30 9.39 -25.17
N GLN A 192 -6.36 10.72 -24.98
CA GLN A 192 -5.93 11.36 -23.74
C GLN A 192 -6.72 10.86 -22.52
N ARG A 193 -8.04 10.67 -22.66
CA ARG A 193 -8.87 10.18 -21.56
C ARG A 193 -8.52 8.73 -21.20
N ASP A 194 -8.30 7.87 -22.20
CA ASP A 194 -7.92 6.47 -21.96
C ASP A 194 -6.54 6.39 -21.31
N GLN A 195 -5.59 7.26 -21.71
CA GLN A 195 -4.28 7.38 -21.07
C GLN A 195 -4.39 7.78 -19.60
N LEU A 196 -5.23 8.77 -19.27
CA LEU A 196 -5.45 9.17 -17.86
C LEU A 196 -6.11 8.07 -17.02
N VAL A 197 -6.95 7.22 -17.61
CA VAL A 197 -7.48 6.05 -16.90
C VAL A 197 -6.38 5.05 -16.59
N ASN A 198 -5.47 4.81 -17.52
CA ASN A 198 -4.30 3.95 -17.28
C ASN A 198 -3.41 4.53 -16.17
N GLU A 199 -3.10 5.83 -16.21
CA GLU A 199 -2.33 6.51 -15.14
C GLU A 199 -3.03 6.47 -13.78
N LEU A 200 -4.37 6.49 -13.76
CA LEU A 200 -5.13 6.31 -12.52
C LEU A 200 -5.01 4.88 -12.00
N SER A 201 -5.02 3.89 -12.90
CA SER A 201 -4.86 2.47 -12.55
C SER A 201 -3.47 2.15 -12.00
N GLU A 202 -2.41 2.91 -12.37
CA GLU A 202 -1.09 2.80 -11.74
C GLU A 202 -1.12 3.14 -10.23
N ARG A 203 -2.06 4.00 -9.82
CA ARG A 203 -2.12 4.54 -8.45
C ARG A 203 -3.13 3.86 -7.57
N LEU A 204 -4.23 3.38 -8.16
CA LEU A 204 -5.39 2.86 -7.43
C LEU A 204 -6.15 1.89 -8.33
N ASP A 205 -6.69 0.83 -7.77
CA ASP A 205 -7.62 -0.02 -8.49
C ASP A 205 -8.94 0.73 -8.74
N VAL A 206 -9.40 0.72 -10.00
CA VAL A 206 -10.60 1.45 -10.40
C VAL A 206 -11.43 0.64 -11.40
N GLU A 207 -12.73 0.77 -11.28
CA GLU A 207 -13.69 0.20 -12.22
C GLU A 207 -14.18 1.27 -13.20
N LEU A 208 -14.02 1.01 -14.50
CA LEU A 208 -14.46 1.89 -15.57
C LEU A 208 -15.79 1.44 -16.16
N THR A 209 -16.80 2.29 -16.10
CA THR A 209 -18.09 2.10 -16.76
C THR A 209 -18.37 3.22 -17.75
N VAL A 210 -18.91 2.89 -18.92
CA VAL A 210 -19.34 3.89 -19.92
C VAL A 210 -20.84 4.11 -19.80
N GLN A 211 -21.20 5.32 -19.45
CA GLN A 211 -22.61 5.76 -19.33
C GLN A 211 -23.21 6.15 -20.69
N ASP A 212 -24.54 6.34 -20.69
CA ASP A 212 -25.27 6.93 -21.82
C ASP A 212 -24.60 8.25 -22.24
N GLY A 213 -24.43 8.45 -23.53
CA GLY A 213 -23.67 9.59 -24.05
C GLY A 213 -22.16 9.38 -24.12
N LYS A 214 -21.68 8.18 -23.75
CA LYS A 214 -20.28 7.75 -23.84
C LYS A 214 -19.31 8.52 -22.91
N SER A 215 -19.81 9.08 -21.79
CA SER A 215 -18.98 9.58 -20.69
C SER A 215 -18.44 8.44 -19.85
N TYR A 216 -17.22 8.59 -19.31
CA TYR A 216 -16.62 7.64 -18.40
C TYR A 216 -17.11 7.91 -16.97
N GLN A 217 -17.55 6.87 -16.31
CA GLN A 217 -17.71 6.80 -14.86
C GLN A 217 -16.60 5.92 -14.32
N ILE A 218 -15.89 6.42 -13.32
CA ILE A 218 -14.81 5.71 -12.63
C ILE A 218 -15.21 5.59 -11.17
N THR A 219 -15.22 4.37 -10.65
CA THR A 219 -15.55 4.05 -9.27
C THR A 219 -14.41 3.30 -8.61
N LEU A 220 -14.31 3.40 -7.28
CA LEU A 220 -13.53 2.48 -6.47
C LEU A 220 -14.19 1.09 -6.50
N PRO A 221 -13.46 0.01 -6.23
CA PRO A 221 -14.03 -1.35 -6.07
C PRO A 221 -15.13 -1.40 -4.99
N SER A 222 -15.05 -0.53 -3.98
CA SER A 222 -16.06 -0.36 -2.92
C SER A 222 -17.30 0.41 -3.38
N GLY A 223 -17.36 0.85 -4.65
CA GLY A 223 -18.53 1.47 -5.29
C GLY A 223 -18.60 2.99 -5.21
N GLN A 224 -17.71 3.67 -4.47
CA GLN A 224 -17.70 5.14 -4.41
C GLN A 224 -17.19 5.72 -5.75
N PRO A 225 -17.92 6.69 -6.35
CA PRO A 225 -17.48 7.31 -7.59
C PRO A 225 -16.29 8.26 -7.36
N LEU A 226 -15.26 8.15 -8.19
CA LEU A 226 -14.20 9.15 -8.33
C LEU A 226 -14.51 10.14 -9.45
N VAL A 227 -15.10 9.64 -10.54
CA VAL A 227 -15.59 10.47 -11.65
C VAL A 227 -16.97 9.99 -12.04
N SER A 228 -17.92 10.91 -12.12
CA SER A 228 -19.28 10.65 -12.63
C SER A 228 -19.67 11.73 -13.64
N GLY A 229 -19.70 11.35 -14.91
CA GLY A 229 -19.94 12.31 -15.99
C GLY A 229 -18.87 13.41 -16.01
N THR A 230 -19.26 14.65 -15.74
CA THR A 230 -18.38 15.84 -15.74
C THR A 230 -17.93 16.27 -14.34
N GLU A 231 -18.28 15.51 -13.32
CA GLU A 231 -17.94 15.78 -11.92
C GLU A 231 -16.88 14.81 -11.42
N SER A 232 -15.96 15.31 -10.57
CA SER A 232 -14.99 14.51 -9.84
C SER A 232 -15.20 14.60 -8.34
N TYR A 233 -15.01 13.50 -7.64
CA TYR A 233 -15.10 13.39 -6.18
C TYR A 233 -13.69 13.21 -5.63
N ARG A 234 -13.46 13.71 -4.42
CA ARG A 234 -12.11 13.76 -3.86
C ARG A 234 -11.89 12.68 -2.80
N LEU A 235 -10.73 12.06 -2.87
CA LEU A 235 -10.14 11.35 -1.76
C LEU A 235 -9.35 12.33 -0.89
N GLU A 236 -9.33 12.08 0.41
CA GLU A 236 -8.52 12.83 1.37
C GLU A 236 -7.64 11.86 2.15
N ALA A 237 -6.40 12.24 2.39
CA ALA A 237 -5.51 11.50 3.27
C ALA A 237 -5.70 12.04 4.70
N VAL A 238 -6.39 11.29 5.53
CA VAL A 238 -6.77 11.68 6.90
C VAL A 238 -6.06 10.80 7.94
N ALA A 239 -5.98 11.28 9.17
CA ALA A 239 -5.55 10.41 10.28
C ALA A 239 -6.60 9.30 10.50
N SER A 240 -6.13 8.11 10.83
CA SER A 240 -7.04 7.02 11.21
C SER A 240 -7.77 7.35 12.52
N PRO A 241 -9.09 7.14 12.58
CA PRO A 241 -9.83 7.35 13.82
C PRO A 241 -9.35 6.47 14.99
N ASN A 242 -8.79 5.30 14.67
CA ASN A 242 -8.30 4.34 15.66
C ASN A 242 -6.82 4.55 16.03
N ASP A 243 -6.02 5.11 15.13
CA ASP A 243 -4.57 5.34 15.34
C ASP A 243 -4.15 6.65 14.66
N PRO A 244 -4.00 7.75 15.41
CA PRO A 244 -3.67 9.06 14.85
C PRO A 244 -2.29 9.13 14.20
N GLN A 245 -1.41 8.14 14.43
CA GLN A 245 -0.10 8.04 13.78
C GLN A 245 -0.20 7.46 12.35
N ARG A 246 -1.36 6.96 11.96
CA ARG A 246 -1.63 6.26 10.71
C ARG A 246 -2.47 7.12 9.78
N VAL A 247 -2.04 7.27 8.54
CA VAL A 247 -2.81 7.94 7.49
C VAL A 247 -3.59 6.90 6.71
N VAL A 248 -4.89 7.16 6.55
CA VAL A 248 -5.85 6.34 5.80
C VAL A 248 -6.57 7.19 4.76
N LEU A 249 -7.33 6.56 3.88
CA LEU A 249 -8.12 7.27 2.88
C LEU A 249 -9.50 7.64 3.46
N GLY A 250 -9.85 8.90 3.29
CA GLY A 250 -11.20 9.39 3.47
C GLY A 250 -11.85 9.69 2.11
N TYR A 251 -13.11 9.40 1.96
CA TYR A 251 -13.94 9.77 0.82
C TYR A 251 -14.91 10.85 1.22
N ARG A 252 -14.89 11.98 0.50
CA ARG A 252 -15.86 13.05 0.72
C ARG A 252 -17.07 12.85 -0.17
N ASP A 253 -18.21 12.52 0.44
CA ASP A 253 -19.44 12.31 -0.28
C ASP A 253 -20.01 13.63 -0.86
N PRO A 254 -20.93 13.56 -1.83
CA PRO A 254 -21.56 14.76 -2.41
C PRO A 254 -22.35 15.60 -1.41
N GLY A 255 -22.76 15.04 -0.28
CA GLY A 255 -23.45 15.73 0.82
C GLY A 255 -22.50 16.45 1.77
N GLY A 256 -21.17 16.32 1.56
CA GLY A 256 -20.12 16.94 2.36
C GLY A 256 -19.68 16.12 3.57
N GLY A 257 -20.24 14.92 3.77
CA GLY A 257 -19.80 13.96 4.79
C GLY A 257 -18.41 13.39 4.45
N MET A 258 -17.61 13.09 5.48
CA MET A 258 -16.35 12.37 5.36
C MET A 258 -16.57 10.92 5.79
N GLN A 259 -16.32 9.98 4.89
CA GLN A 259 -16.31 8.56 5.18
C GLN A 259 -14.86 8.07 5.13
N VAL A 260 -14.37 7.52 6.22
CA VAL A 260 -13.07 6.81 6.23
C VAL A 260 -13.28 5.48 5.50
N LEU A 261 -12.41 5.20 4.53
CA LEU A 261 -12.41 3.94 3.80
C LEU A 261 -11.59 2.90 4.57
N ASP A 262 -12.07 1.67 4.53
CA ASP A 262 -11.32 0.54 5.08
C ASP A 262 -10.05 0.33 4.23
N GLU A 263 -8.91 0.16 4.89
CA GLU A 263 -7.63 -0.04 4.21
C GLU A 263 -7.65 -1.32 3.36
N ASP A 264 -8.30 -2.37 3.82
CA ASP A 264 -8.41 -3.65 3.10
C ASP A 264 -9.28 -3.55 1.83
N ALA A 265 -10.12 -2.51 1.74
CA ALA A 265 -10.91 -2.21 0.53
C ALA A 265 -10.09 -1.50 -0.55
N ILE A 266 -8.90 -1.00 -0.22
CA ILE A 266 -8.00 -0.32 -1.16
C ILE A 266 -6.98 -1.33 -1.69
N THR A 267 -7.33 -1.93 -2.80
CA THR A 267 -6.49 -2.91 -3.50
C THR A 267 -5.92 -2.30 -4.78
N GLY A 268 -4.80 -2.85 -5.25
CA GLY A 268 -4.19 -2.42 -6.51
C GLY A 268 -3.61 -1.00 -6.52
N GLY A 269 -2.86 -0.71 -7.55
CA GLY A 269 -2.07 0.51 -7.68
C GLY A 269 -1.05 0.71 -6.57
N SER A 270 -0.26 1.77 -6.67
CA SER A 270 0.76 2.09 -5.66
C SER A 270 0.15 2.28 -4.27
N LEU A 271 -1.05 2.86 -4.16
CA LEU A 271 -1.77 3.03 -2.88
C LEU A 271 -2.09 1.69 -2.22
N GLY A 272 -2.68 0.74 -2.97
CA GLY A 272 -2.98 -0.58 -2.44
C GLY A 272 -1.72 -1.32 -2.00
N GLY A 273 -0.65 -1.25 -2.80
CA GLY A 273 0.65 -1.85 -2.45
C GLY A 273 1.26 -1.29 -1.18
N LEU A 274 1.19 0.04 -0.96
CA LEU A 274 1.66 0.68 0.28
C LEU A 274 0.84 0.27 1.50
N MET A 275 -0.49 0.17 1.37
CA MET A 275 -1.37 -0.23 2.47
C MET A 275 -1.18 -1.71 2.82
N GLN A 276 -1.11 -2.56 1.80
CA GLN A 276 -0.85 -3.99 2.00
C GLN A 276 0.51 -4.24 2.65
N PHE A 277 1.58 -3.58 2.18
CA PHE A 277 2.89 -3.66 2.82
C PHE A 277 2.83 -3.24 4.29
N ARG A 278 2.13 -2.13 4.60
CA ARG A 278 1.99 -1.62 5.96
C ARG A 278 1.35 -2.64 6.89
N SER A 279 0.21 -3.22 6.50
CA SER A 279 -0.53 -4.18 7.32
C SER A 279 0.15 -5.55 7.39
N GLU A 280 0.64 -6.09 6.28
CA GLU A 280 1.14 -7.46 6.22
C GLU A 280 2.60 -7.59 6.67
N THR A 281 3.45 -6.57 6.43
CA THR A 281 4.88 -6.65 6.72
C THR A 281 5.33 -5.69 7.79
N LEU A 282 5.07 -4.38 7.67
CA LEU A 282 5.61 -3.38 8.58
C LEU A 282 5.06 -3.56 10.00
N ASP A 283 3.73 -3.62 10.15
CA ASP A 283 3.06 -3.77 11.44
C ASP A 283 3.47 -5.11 12.11
N ARG A 284 3.54 -6.18 11.32
CA ARG A 284 3.97 -7.49 11.81
C ARG A 284 5.42 -7.47 12.28
N THR A 285 6.33 -6.87 11.52
CA THR A 285 7.75 -6.75 11.89
C THR A 285 7.92 -5.94 13.17
N GLN A 286 7.22 -4.80 13.29
CA GLN A 286 7.23 -3.99 14.51
C GLN A 286 6.75 -4.79 15.72
N ASN A 287 5.64 -5.52 15.57
CA ASN A 287 5.08 -6.35 16.65
C ASN A 287 6.01 -7.51 17.03
N GLN A 288 6.66 -8.18 16.07
CA GLN A 288 7.57 -9.28 16.37
C GLN A 288 8.85 -8.81 17.06
N ILE A 289 9.45 -7.69 16.62
CA ILE A 289 10.62 -7.10 17.30
C ILE A 289 10.24 -6.60 18.70
N GLY A 290 9.07 -5.97 18.83
CA GLY A 290 8.59 -5.52 20.12
C GLY A 290 8.27 -6.67 21.08
N GLN A 291 7.64 -7.75 20.61
CA GLN A 291 7.41 -8.96 21.41
C GLN A 291 8.74 -9.56 21.91
N LEU A 292 9.75 -9.61 21.04
CA LEU A 292 11.08 -10.08 21.41
C LEU A 292 11.68 -9.23 22.55
N ALA A 293 11.58 -7.89 22.43
CA ALA A 293 12.05 -6.95 23.46
C ALA A 293 11.32 -7.12 24.79
N VAL A 294 9.97 -7.21 24.78
CA VAL A 294 9.17 -7.42 25.99
C VAL A 294 9.50 -8.75 26.66
N SER A 295 9.52 -9.84 25.87
CA SER A 295 9.83 -11.16 26.41
C SER A 295 11.22 -11.21 27.04
N MET A 296 12.19 -10.50 26.45
CA MET A 296 13.54 -10.39 27.00
C MET A 296 13.54 -9.58 28.31
N ALA A 297 12.92 -8.38 28.31
CA ALA A 297 12.88 -7.54 29.49
C ALA A 297 12.23 -8.26 30.68
N VAL A 298 11.04 -8.84 30.48
CA VAL A 298 10.31 -9.52 31.57
C VAL A 298 11.09 -10.71 32.09
N ALA A 299 11.60 -11.59 31.22
CA ALA A 299 12.34 -12.79 31.66
C ALA A 299 13.63 -12.44 32.42
N PHE A 300 14.37 -11.43 31.96
CA PHE A 300 15.58 -10.98 32.64
C PHE A 300 15.25 -10.29 33.97
N ASN A 301 14.23 -9.46 34.03
CA ASN A 301 13.81 -8.79 35.28
C ASN A 301 13.36 -9.81 36.33
N GLU A 302 12.53 -10.78 35.94
CA GLU A 302 12.09 -11.86 36.84
C GLU A 302 13.26 -12.68 37.37
N GLN A 303 14.23 -13.06 36.51
CA GLN A 303 15.36 -13.85 36.94
C GLN A 303 16.33 -13.01 37.77
N HIS A 304 16.60 -11.76 37.40
CA HIS A 304 17.51 -10.88 38.12
C HIS A 304 17.01 -10.57 39.52
N ALA A 305 15.70 -10.36 39.71
CA ALA A 305 15.06 -10.13 41.00
C ALA A 305 15.17 -11.33 41.96
N GLN A 306 15.44 -12.54 41.48
CA GLN A 306 15.66 -13.72 42.33
C GLN A 306 17.07 -13.81 42.88
N GLY A 307 17.99 -13.01 42.31
CA GLY A 307 19.40 -13.01 42.71
C GLY A 307 19.73 -12.01 43.81
N THR A 308 21.01 -12.05 44.20
CA THR A 308 21.63 -11.13 45.16
C THR A 308 22.84 -10.47 44.48
N ASP A 309 22.97 -9.17 44.62
CA ASP A 309 24.07 -8.36 44.12
C ASP A 309 25.30 -8.39 45.04
N LEU A 310 26.33 -7.56 44.76
CA LEU A 310 27.53 -7.52 45.58
C LEU A 310 27.33 -6.81 46.93
N ASP A 311 26.31 -5.97 47.08
CA ASP A 311 25.96 -5.28 48.30
C ASP A 311 25.07 -6.14 49.19
N GLY A 312 24.60 -7.29 48.71
CA GLY A 312 23.73 -8.23 49.41
C GLY A 312 22.24 -7.88 49.27
N GLU A 313 21.90 -7.00 48.37
CA GLU A 313 20.52 -6.61 48.05
C GLU A 313 19.94 -7.51 46.96
N ALA A 314 18.62 -7.60 46.88
CA ALA A 314 17.95 -8.31 45.79
C ALA A 314 18.12 -7.54 44.47
N GLY A 315 18.26 -8.25 43.35
CA GLY A 315 18.38 -7.63 42.03
C GLY A 315 17.18 -6.76 41.70
N GLY A 316 17.45 -5.57 41.20
CA GLY A 316 16.46 -4.63 40.67
C GLY A 316 16.01 -4.96 39.25
N THR A 317 15.40 -3.97 38.57
CA THR A 317 15.07 -4.05 37.14
C THR A 317 16.35 -4.12 36.31
N PHE A 318 16.47 -5.12 35.44
CA PHE A 318 17.60 -5.27 34.52
C PHE A 318 17.40 -4.50 33.22
N PHE A 319 16.21 -4.62 32.63
CA PHE A 319 15.81 -3.88 31.45
C PHE A 319 14.54 -3.08 31.71
N GLU A 320 14.55 -1.81 31.32
CA GLU A 320 13.32 -1.02 31.25
C GLU A 320 12.60 -1.26 29.93
N ILE A 321 11.26 -1.27 29.99
CA ILE A 321 10.37 -1.36 28.83
C ILE A 321 9.13 -0.51 29.07
N GLY A 322 8.72 0.26 28.06
CA GLY A 322 7.54 1.11 28.17
C GLY A 322 6.23 0.33 28.08
N ASN A 323 5.20 0.87 28.68
CA ASN A 323 3.87 0.28 28.69
C ASN A 323 3.24 0.15 27.28
N PRO A 324 2.30 -0.79 27.08
CA PRO A 324 1.48 -0.89 25.88
C PRO A 324 0.78 0.42 25.56
N ARG A 325 0.59 0.72 24.27
CA ARG A 325 -0.15 1.91 23.83
C ARG A 325 -1.60 1.59 23.55
N VAL A 326 -2.46 2.54 23.92
CA VAL A 326 -3.89 2.46 23.64
C VAL A 326 -4.34 3.78 23.03
N PHE A 327 -5.17 3.69 21.99
CA PHE A 327 -5.81 4.82 21.34
C PHE A 327 -7.33 4.66 21.40
N SER A 328 -8.01 5.70 21.86
CA SER A 328 -9.47 5.77 21.77
C SER A 328 -9.88 6.17 20.35
N ASN A 329 -10.92 5.54 19.80
CA ASN A 329 -11.46 5.94 18.52
C ASN A 329 -12.08 7.35 18.61
N ASP A 330 -11.79 8.20 17.62
CA ASP A 330 -12.32 9.58 17.55
C ASP A 330 -13.86 9.64 17.48
N GLY A 331 -14.51 8.55 17.12
CA GLY A 331 -15.96 8.41 17.04
C GLY A 331 -16.60 7.86 18.33
N ASN A 332 -15.85 7.63 19.41
CA ASN A 332 -16.39 7.17 20.68
C ASN A 332 -17.33 8.23 21.27
N ASN A 333 -18.45 7.78 21.83
CA ASN A 333 -19.40 8.63 22.52
C ASN A 333 -19.10 8.73 24.02
N GLY A 334 -18.49 7.68 24.61
CA GLY A 334 -18.03 7.64 25.97
C GLY A 334 -16.79 8.51 26.19
N SER A 335 -16.52 8.84 27.44
CA SER A 335 -15.36 9.67 27.86
C SER A 335 -14.35 8.92 28.72
N ALA A 336 -14.47 7.60 28.85
CA ALA A 336 -13.53 6.77 29.58
C ALA A 336 -12.12 6.86 28.98
N THR A 337 -11.12 7.11 29.83
CA THR A 337 -9.71 7.00 29.44
C THR A 337 -9.16 5.66 29.86
N ILE A 338 -8.19 5.14 29.11
CA ILE A 338 -7.60 3.83 29.36
C ILE A 338 -6.10 3.97 29.56
N SER A 339 -5.58 3.28 30.55
CA SER A 339 -4.17 2.97 30.69
C SER A 339 -3.93 1.48 30.44
N ALA A 340 -2.75 1.14 29.94
CA ALA A 340 -2.39 -0.25 29.68
C ALA A 340 -1.07 -0.59 30.37
N ALA A 341 -0.95 -1.84 30.81
CA ALA A 341 0.27 -2.42 31.38
C ALA A 341 0.44 -3.85 30.85
N PHE A 342 1.65 -4.40 30.98
CA PHE A 342 1.85 -5.83 30.77
C PHE A 342 1.32 -6.61 31.96
N ASP A 343 0.66 -7.73 31.68
CA ASP A 343 0.27 -8.71 32.68
C ASP A 343 1.43 -9.71 32.84
N ASN A 344 2.30 -9.46 33.81
CA ASN A 344 3.50 -10.27 34.01
C ASN A 344 3.17 -11.73 34.37
N ASP A 345 2.04 -11.98 35.06
CA ASP A 345 1.64 -13.34 35.41
C ASP A 345 1.22 -14.16 34.19
N ASN A 346 0.78 -13.49 33.11
CA ASN A 346 0.33 -14.09 31.86
C ASN A 346 1.15 -13.67 30.63
N ILE A 347 2.37 -13.19 30.81
CA ILE A 347 3.22 -12.65 29.73
C ILE A 347 3.50 -13.68 28.62
N ALA A 348 3.49 -14.97 28.94
CA ALA A 348 3.62 -16.06 27.96
C ALA A 348 2.48 -16.09 26.93
N ALA A 349 1.31 -15.49 27.25
CA ALA A 349 0.18 -15.34 26.33
C ALA A 349 0.36 -14.17 25.34
N LEU A 350 1.35 -13.29 25.56
CA LEU A 350 1.60 -12.12 24.72
C LEU A 350 1.90 -12.54 23.27
N LYS A 351 1.14 -11.97 22.33
CA LYS A 351 1.31 -12.20 20.90
C LYS A 351 1.88 -10.98 20.20
N ALA A 352 2.56 -11.20 19.08
CA ALA A 352 3.05 -10.15 18.19
C ALA A 352 1.89 -9.57 17.36
N ALA A 353 0.88 -9.01 17.98
CA ALA A 353 -0.34 -8.54 17.34
C ALA A 353 -0.91 -7.33 18.07
N ASP A 354 -1.66 -6.52 17.31
CA ASP A 354 -2.51 -5.46 17.86
C ASP A 354 -3.94 -5.97 18.02
N TYR A 355 -4.69 -5.27 18.84
CA TYR A 355 -6.07 -5.65 19.14
C TYR A 355 -7.01 -4.45 19.01
N THR A 356 -8.23 -4.74 18.59
CA THR A 356 -9.36 -3.82 18.72
C THR A 356 -10.25 -4.31 19.88
N VAL A 357 -10.45 -3.46 20.88
CA VAL A 357 -11.35 -3.69 22.01
C VAL A 357 -12.60 -2.87 21.78
N LYS A 358 -13.75 -3.53 21.64
CA LYS A 358 -15.04 -2.87 21.40
C LYS A 358 -15.98 -3.15 22.56
N VAL A 359 -16.61 -2.09 23.10
CA VAL A 359 -17.66 -2.20 24.11
C VAL A 359 -18.93 -2.72 23.44
N THR A 360 -19.40 -3.89 23.84
CA THR A 360 -20.61 -4.53 23.29
C THR A 360 -21.86 -4.24 24.11
N ASP A 361 -21.72 -4.15 25.44
CA ASP A 361 -22.79 -3.77 26.35
C ASP A 361 -22.17 -3.03 27.55
N ALA A 362 -22.31 -1.70 27.56
CA ALA A 362 -21.82 -0.82 28.63
C ALA A 362 -22.76 -0.82 29.85
N ASP A 363 -24.04 -1.15 29.66
CA ASP A 363 -25.05 -1.19 30.75
C ASP A 363 -25.04 -2.50 31.53
N ALA A 364 -24.35 -3.53 31.01
CA ALA A 364 -24.16 -4.79 31.72
C ALA A 364 -23.27 -4.59 32.96
N ASN A 365 -23.49 -5.41 33.97
CA ASN A 365 -22.67 -5.38 35.19
C ASN A 365 -22.07 -6.78 35.46
N PRO A 366 -20.77 -7.01 35.11
CA PRO A 366 -19.82 -6.05 34.55
C PRO A 366 -20.09 -5.75 33.06
N PRO A 367 -19.54 -4.63 32.51
CA PRO A 367 -19.59 -4.33 31.07
C PRO A 367 -18.96 -5.45 30.23
N THR A 368 -19.45 -5.63 29.00
CA THR A 368 -18.95 -6.67 28.10
C THR A 368 -18.17 -6.11 26.95
N PHE A 369 -17.14 -6.85 26.53
CA PHE A 369 -16.21 -6.43 25.49
C PHE A 369 -16.07 -7.52 24.42
N GLN A 370 -15.84 -7.09 23.20
CA GLN A 370 -15.38 -7.94 22.12
C GLN A 370 -13.94 -7.54 21.79
N ILE A 371 -13.03 -8.48 21.84
CA ILE A 371 -11.61 -8.25 21.56
C ILE A 371 -11.27 -9.00 20.28
N THR A 372 -10.78 -8.25 19.30
CA THR A 372 -10.42 -8.80 17.97
C THR A 372 -8.93 -8.59 17.72
N ARG A 373 -8.22 -9.64 17.38
CA ARG A 373 -6.84 -9.56 16.89
C ARG A 373 -6.82 -9.01 15.47
N LYS A 374 -6.00 -8.00 15.22
CA LYS A 374 -5.97 -7.33 13.91
C LYS A 374 -5.25 -8.11 12.82
N ASP A 375 -4.27 -8.93 13.18
CA ASP A 375 -3.48 -9.73 12.23
C ASP A 375 -4.24 -10.90 11.61
N THR A 376 -5.23 -11.46 12.33
CA THR A 376 -6.02 -12.63 11.91
C THR A 376 -7.51 -12.35 11.76
N GLY A 377 -8.00 -11.24 12.33
CA GLY A 377 -9.44 -10.97 12.46
C GLY A 377 -10.15 -11.88 13.48
N GLU A 378 -9.40 -12.67 14.24
CA GLU A 378 -9.93 -13.58 15.25
C GLU A 378 -10.49 -12.82 16.45
N VAL A 379 -11.68 -13.18 16.87
CA VAL A 379 -12.28 -12.70 18.12
C VAL A 379 -11.85 -13.64 19.23
N LEU A 380 -11.28 -13.08 20.31
CA LEU A 380 -10.83 -13.87 21.48
C LEU A 380 -12.03 -14.52 22.16
N ASP A 381 -11.82 -15.77 22.60
CA ASP A 381 -12.82 -16.50 23.38
C ASP A 381 -13.00 -15.86 24.78
N ALA A 382 -14.22 -15.97 25.32
CA ALA A 382 -14.53 -15.44 26.65
C ALA A 382 -13.66 -16.03 27.78
N SER A 383 -13.05 -17.20 27.56
CA SER A 383 -12.10 -17.82 28.50
C SER A 383 -10.71 -17.18 28.50
N GLU A 384 -10.38 -16.42 27.46
CA GLU A 384 -9.10 -15.71 27.31
C GLU A 384 -9.18 -14.25 27.77
N VAL A 385 -10.39 -13.82 28.18
CA VAL A 385 -10.68 -12.44 28.58
C VAL A 385 -11.19 -12.44 30.01
N SER A 386 -10.57 -11.65 30.87
CA SER A 386 -10.98 -11.46 32.26
C SER A 386 -11.27 -9.98 32.53
N PHE A 387 -12.37 -9.70 33.21
CA PHE A 387 -12.69 -8.34 33.62
C PHE A 387 -12.95 -8.32 35.14
N ASP A 388 -12.18 -7.50 35.87
CA ASP A 388 -12.36 -7.24 37.28
C ASP A 388 -13.19 -5.95 37.44
N ALA A 389 -14.40 -6.10 38.00
CA ALA A 389 -15.32 -5.00 38.18
C ALA A 389 -14.92 -4.03 39.31
N ASP A 390 -14.11 -4.50 40.29
CA ASP A 390 -13.68 -3.70 41.42
C ASP A 390 -12.55 -2.73 41.06
N SER A 391 -11.62 -3.20 40.19
CA SER A 391 -10.49 -2.39 39.69
C SER A 391 -10.78 -1.71 38.34
N GLY A 392 -11.81 -2.16 37.61
CA GLY A 392 -12.07 -1.73 36.25
C GLY A 392 -11.01 -2.22 35.24
N GLU A 393 -10.39 -3.36 35.53
CA GLU A 393 -9.30 -3.93 34.77
C GLU A 393 -9.79 -5.04 33.83
N LEU A 394 -9.44 -4.91 32.56
CA LEU A 394 -9.69 -5.88 31.47
C LEU A 394 -8.36 -6.53 31.07
N SER A 395 -8.20 -7.83 31.33
CA SER A 395 -6.97 -8.57 31.02
C SER A 395 -7.21 -9.57 29.90
N PHE A 396 -6.30 -9.61 28.95
CA PHE A 396 -6.27 -10.55 27.81
C PHE A 396 -4.88 -10.58 27.17
N GLY A 397 -4.47 -11.72 26.65
CA GLY A 397 -3.28 -11.86 25.80
C GLY A 397 -2.00 -11.28 26.39
N GLY A 398 -1.80 -11.33 27.73
CA GLY A 398 -0.63 -10.80 28.43
C GLY A 398 -0.67 -9.27 28.63
N VAL A 399 -1.83 -8.65 28.51
CA VAL A 399 -2.04 -7.20 28.67
C VAL A 399 -3.20 -6.93 29.62
N SER A 400 -3.05 -5.93 30.47
CA SER A 400 -4.09 -5.39 31.35
C SER A 400 -4.43 -3.96 30.94
N LEU A 401 -5.72 -3.69 30.71
CA LEU A 401 -6.27 -2.37 30.44
C LEU A 401 -7.08 -1.88 31.62
N THR A 402 -6.72 -0.74 32.20
CA THR A 402 -7.46 -0.15 33.31
C THR A 402 -8.28 1.04 32.81
N PHE A 403 -9.60 0.97 32.95
CA PHE A 403 -10.51 2.05 32.62
C PHE A 403 -10.61 3.03 33.80
N SER A 404 -10.46 4.34 33.48
CA SER A 404 -10.55 5.38 34.53
C SER A 404 -11.93 5.45 35.17
N ASP A 405 -12.99 5.17 34.42
CA ASP A 405 -14.38 5.13 34.86
C ASP A 405 -15.19 4.25 33.88
N THR A 406 -15.61 3.09 34.36
CA THR A 406 -16.41 2.15 33.56
C THR A 406 -17.82 2.66 33.28
N THR A 407 -18.34 3.60 34.09
CA THR A 407 -19.66 4.23 33.86
C THR A 407 -19.64 5.29 32.75
N ALA A 408 -18.45 5.68 32.31
CA ALA A 408 -18.24 6.60 31.21
C ALA A 408 -18.07 5.90 29.84
N LEU A 409 -18.20 4.57 29.80
CA LEU A 409 -18.24 3.78 28.57
C LEU A 409 -19.62 3.84 27.94
N GLU A 410 -19.66 3.85 26.60
CA GLU A 410 -20.89 3.79 25.82
C GLU A 410 -20.84 2.58 24.86
N ASN A 411 -22.04 2.09 24.52
CA ASN A 411 -22.16 0.98 23.57
C ASN A 411 -21.57 1.36 22.20
N GLY A 412 -20.63 0.55 21.72
CA GLY A 412 -19.94 0.75 20.45
C GLY A 412 -18.61 1.48 20.55
N ASP A 413 -18.23 1.99 21.74
CA ASP A 413 -16.89 2.55 21.97
C ASP A 413 -15.83 1.54 21.57
N SER A 414 -14.78 2.01 20.93
CA SER A 414 -13.71 1.18 20.38
C SER A 414 -12.35 1.74 20.74
N PHE A 415 -11.43 0.86 21.05
CA PHE A 415 -10.07 1.20 21.45
C PHE A 415 -9.08 0.31 20.68
N GLU A 416 -8.04 0.92 20.12
CA GLU A 416 -6.93 0.19 19.52
C GLU A 416 -5.84 -0.01 20.56
N VAL A 417 -5.45 -1.26 20.78
CA VAL A 417 -4.41 -1.65 21.72
C VAL A 417 -3.22 -2.16 20.93
N GLN A 418 -2.07 -1.55 21.14
CA GLN A 418 -0.79 -1.91 20.56
C GLN A 418 0.16 -2.37 21.67
N PRO A 419 0.12 -3.66 22.05
CA PRO A 419 0.88 -4.14 23.22
C PRO A 419 2.38 -3.98 23.03
N VAL A 420 2.89 -4.40 21.88
CA VAL A 420 4.32 -4.57 21.67
C VAL A 420 4.89 -3.69 20.56
N ARG A 421 4.05 -3.11 19.70
CA ARG A 421 4.47 -2.39 18.47
C ARG A 421 5.58 -1.38 18.68
N ARG A 422 5.63 -0.71 19.84
CA ARG A 422 6.60 0.33 20.17
C ARG A 422 7.53 -0.05 21.33
N ALA A 423 7.43 -1.28 21.82
CA ALA A 423 8.18 -1.72 22.99
C ALA A 423 9.71 -1.68 22.75
N ALA A 424 10.16 -2.07 21.57
CA ALA A 424 11.58 -2.02 21.20
C ALA A 424 12.18 -0.60 21.26
N GLY A 425 11.34 0.44 21.05
CA GLY A 425 11.77 1.84 21.12
C GLY A 425 12.04 2.34 22.52
N SER A 426 11.53 1.65 23.54
CA SER A 426 11.73 1.97 24.96
C SER A 426 12.56 0.92 25.71
N PHE A 427 13.10 -0.06 24.97
CA PHE A 427 13.95 -1.09 25.57
C PHE A 427 15.31 -0.50 25.94
N GLU A 428 15.64 -0.50 27.25
CA GLU A 428 16.84 0.13 27.79
C GLU A 428 17.44 -0.72 28.92
N ASN A 429 18.76 -0.70 29.01
CA ASN A 429 19.45 -1.24 30.17
C ASN A 429 19.19 -0.33 31.39
N ALA A 430 18.77 -0.89 32.51
CA ALA A 430 18.44 -0.15 33.73
C ALA A 430 19.56 -0.19 34.76
N ILE A 431 20.63 -0.96 34.52
CA ILE A 431 21.75 -1.14 35.44
C ILE A 431 22.90 -0.23 35.05
N ASP A 432 23.20 0.75 35.87
CA ASP A 432 24.32 1.68 35.65
C ASP A 432 25.57 1.28 36.46
N ASP A 433 25.38 0.68 37.64
CA ASP A 433 26.47 0.24 38.52
C ASP A 433 26.72 -1.26 38.34
N PRO A 434 27.96 -1.68 37.98
CA PRO A 434 28.29 -3.10 37.88
C PRO A 434 28.02 -3.90 39.16
N ASP A 435 28.05 -3.27 40.36
CA ASP A 435 27.84 -3.94 41.62
C ASP A 435 26.36 -4.33 41.85
N GLU A 436 25.42 -3.66 41.16
CA GLU A 436 23.98 -3.96 41.18
C GLU A 436 23.58 -5.23 40.40
N ILE A 437 24.48 -5.81 39.58
CA ILE A 437 24.16 -7.07 38.88
C ILE A 437 24.04 -8.20 39.91
N ALA A 438 22.83 -8.75 40.07
CA ALA A 438 22.54 -9.84 40.98
C ALA A 438 23.01 -11.19 40.40
N ALA A 439 24.30 -11.47 40.52
CA ALA A 439 24.93 -12.67 39.95
C ALA A 439 24.76 -13.92 40.81
N GLY A 440 24.61 -13.78 42.13
CA GLY A 440 24.46 -14.87 43.09
C GLY A 440 23.01 -15.13 43.52
N MET A 441 22.77 -16.26 44.19
CA MET A 441 21.52 -16.58 44.88
C MET A 441 21.69 -16.48 46.42
N GLY A 442 22.90 -16.23 46.91
CA GLY A 442 23.27 -16.14 48.31
C GLY A 442 24.31 -15.07 48.60
N SER A 443 24.91 -15.07 49.77
CA SER A 443 25.77 -13.99 50.30
C SER A 443 27.25 -14.09 49.92
N GLY A 444 27.65 -14.98 49.04
CA GLY A 444 29.05 -15.19 48.63
C GLY A 444 29.44 -14.40 47.37
N SER A 445 30.51 -13.60 47.41
CA SER A 445 30.95 -12.84 46.24
C SER A 445 31.43 -13.72 45.04
N GLY A 446 31.62 -15.03 45.28
CA GLY A 446 31.91 -16.00 44.22
C GLY A 446 30.70 -16.83 43.79
N ASP A 447 29.49 -16.49 44.30
CA ASP A 447 28.24 -17.15 43.91
C ASP A 447 27.84 -16.68 42.51
N ASN A 448 27.59 -17.64 41.65
CA ASN A 448 27.23 -17.38 40.23
C ASN A 448 25.93 -18.06 39.80
N GLU A 449 25.15 -18.58 40.77
CA GLU A 449 23.95 -19.38 40.46
C GLU A 449 22.94 -18.57 39.64
N ASN A 450 22.74 -17.29 39.97
CA ASN A 450 21.81 -16.43 39.22
C ASN A 450 22.36 -16.01 37.86
N ALA A 451 23.65 -15.74 37.77
CA ALA A 451 24.29 -15.47 36.46
C ALA A 451 24.13 -16.66 35.50
N LEU A 452 24.31 -17.90 35.99
CA LEU A 452 24.04 -19.11 35.20
C LEU A 452 22.55 -19.28 34.88
N ALA A 453 21.65 -18.88 35.74
CA ALA A 453 20.22 -18.92 35.49
C ALA A 453 19.82 -17.89 34.39
N MET A 454 20.33 -16.65 34.46
CA MET A 454 20.15 -15.63 33.42
C MET A 454 20.73 -16.09 32.07
N GLN A 455 21.92 -16.68 32.07
CA GLN A 455 22.54 -17.21 30.85
C GLN A 455 21.68 -18.32 30.22
N LYS A 456 21.04 -19.19 31.01
CA LYS A 456 20.14 -20.26 30.53
C LYS A 456 18.82 -19.76 29.92
N LEU A 457 18.43 -18.51 30.11
CA LEU A 457 17.23 -17.94 29.48
C LEU A 457 17.32 -18.01 27.93
N GLN A 458 18.53 -18.02 27.36
CA GLN A 458 18.72 -18.16 25.91
C GLN A 458 18.10 -19.46 25.33
N ASP A 459 18.03 -20.53 26.13
CA ASP A 459 17.56 -21.86 25.73
C ASP A 459 16.08 -22.09 26.06
N GLN A 460 15.43 -21.14 26.76
CA GLN A 460 14.04 -21.26 27.19
C GLN A 460 13.09 -20.72 26.11
N LEU A 461 11.87 -21.30 26.06
CA LEU A 461 10.81 -20.89 25.13
C LEU A 461 10.03 -19.70 25.68
N LEU A 462 10.64 -18.52 25.69
CA LEU A 462 10.12 -17.31 26.36
C LEU A 462 9.33 -16.40 25.43
N VAL A 463 9.54 -16.48 24.11
CA VAL A 463 8.82 -15.64 23.16
C VAL A 463 7.50 -16.30 22.78
N GLY A 464 6.39 -15.73 23.25
CA GLY A 464 5.04 -16.28 23.05
C GLY A 464 4.85 -17.70 23.59
N GLY A 465 5.71 -18.15 24.53
CA GLY A 465 5.69 -19.48 25.12
C GLY A 465 6.11 -20.62 24.17
N THR A 466 6.61 -20.31 22.97
CA THR A 466 6.85 -21.32 21.90
C THR A 466 8.22 -21.26 21.23
N ALA A 467 8.97 -20.19 21.41
CA ALA A 467 10.26 -19.98 20.75
C ALA A 467 11.30 -19.39 21.72
N THR A 468 12.58 -19.70 21.49
CA THR A 468 13.69 -18.99 22.13
C THR A 468 13.88 -17.63 21.43
N PHE A 469 14.63 -16.71 22.05
CA PHE A 469 14.94 -15.40 21.45
C PHE A 469 15.57 -15.53 20.06
N SER A 470 16.54 -16.43 19.91
CA SER A 470 17.22 -16.68 18.63
C SER A 470 16.28 -17.28 17.58
N GLN A 471 15.41 -18.22 17.97
CA GLN A 471 14.42 -18.83 17.08
C GLN A 471 13.38 -17.80 16.63
N ALA A 472 12.89 -16.95 17.54
CA ALA A 472 11.92 -15.90 17.21
C ALA A 472 12.50 -14.90 16.18
N TYR A 473 13.74 -14.45 16.40
CA TYR A 473 14.41 -13.55 15.45
C TYR A 473 14.68 -14.24 14.10
N ALA A 474 15.15 -15.48 14.10
CA ALA A 474 15.36 -16.25 12.88
C ALA A 474 14.06 -16.46 12.09
N SER A 475 12.93 -16.69 12.78
CA SER A 475 11.60 -16.78 12.15
C SER A 475 11.22 -15.45 11.50
N LEU A 476 11.40 -14.33 12.19
CA LEU A 476 11.15 -12.99 11.64
C LEU A 476 11.96 -12.75 10.35
N VAL A 477 13.27 -13.01 10.37
CA VAL A 477 14.13 -12.85 9.18
C VAL A 477 13.66 -13.75 8.03
N SER A 478 13.30 -15.00 8.35
CA SER A 478 12.80 -15.97 7.36
C SER A 478 11.44 -15.55 6.78
N ASP A 479 10.53 -15.04 7.59
CA ASP A 479 9.19 -14.59 7.16
C ASP A 479 9.30 -13.42 6.20
N VAL A 480 10.11 -12.40 6.53
CA VAL A 480 10.34 -11.24 5.66
C VAL A 480 11.06 -11.64 4.38
N GLY A 481 12.09 -12.49 4.44
CA GLY A 481 12.78 -13.00 3.26
C GLY A 481 11.88 -13.81 2.33
N ASN A 482 11.01 -14.65 2.90
CA ASN A 482 10.00 -15.39 2.14
C ASN A 482 9.00 -14.43 1.48
N GLN A 483 8.48 -13.43 2.21
CA GLN A 483 7.56 -12.44 1.67
C GLN A 483 8.21 -11.64 0.53
N THR A 484 9.46 -11.21 0.70
CA THR A 484 10.26 -10.54 -0.33
C THR A 484 10.34 -11.39 -1.61
N ASN A 485 10.61 -12.67 -1.47
CA ASN A 485 10.69 -13.57 -2.62
C ASN A 485 9.33 -13.82 -3.29
N ILE A 486 8.25 -13.99 -2.51
CA ILE A 486 6.88 -14.14 -3.02
C ILE A 486 6.48 -12.91 -3.83
N VAL A 487 6.68 -11.71 -3.29
CA VAL A 487 6.35 -10.45 -3.99
C VAL A 487 7.16 -10.32 -5.27
N LYS A 488 8.46 -10.63 -5.24
CA LYS A 488 9.34 -10.60 -6.41
C LYS A 488 8.87 -11.53 -7.53
N VAL A 489 8.48 -12.76 -7.20
CA VAL A 489 7.99 -13.74 -8.19
C VAL A 489 6.64 -13.30 -8.76
N ASN A 490 5.73 -12.83 -7.92
CA ASN A 490 4.43 -12.33 -8.35
C ASN A 490 4.58 -11.08 -9.24
N LEU A 491 5.46 -10.16 -8.88
CA LEU A 491 5.75 -8.98 -9.70
C LEU A 491 6.27 -9.37 -11.09
N ALA A 492 7.24 -10.28 -11.16
CA ALA A 492 7.76 -10.75 -12.45
C ALA A 492 6.68 -11.40 -13.33
N ALA A 493 5.74 -12.14 -12.72
CA ALA A 493 4.61 -12.74 -13.41
C ALA A 493 3.62 -11.67 -13.93
N GLN A 494 3.29 -10.66 -13.10
CA GLN A 494 2.38 -9.58 -13.48
C GLN A 494 2.99 -8.64 -14.52
N GLN A 495 4.27 -8.34 -14.44
CA GLN A 495 4.99 -7.60 -15.47
C GLN A 495 4.94 -8.34 -16.81
N GLY A 496 5.20 -9.66 -16.82
CA GLY A 496 5.09 -10.47 -18.02
C GLY A 496 3.67 -10.45 -18.64
N LEU A 497 2.63 -10.47 -17.83
CA LEU A 497 1.25 -10.33 -18.28
C LEU A 497 0.97 -8.93 -18.83
N SER A 498 1.40 -7.88 -18.14
CA SER A 498 1.27 -6.49 -18.59
C SER A 498 1.97 -6.25 -19.92
N ASP A 499 3.19 -6.75 -20.08
CA ASP A 499 3.96 -6.68 -21.33
C ASP A 499 3.23 -7.41 -22.47
N GLN A 500 2.67 -8.59 -22.21
CA GLN A 500 1.90 -9.34 -23.20
C GLN A 500 0.63 -8.58 -23.63
N LEU A 501 -0.13 -8.03 -22.68
CA LEU A 501 -1.34 -7.25 -22.97
C LEU A 501 -1.01 -5.95 -23.72
N SER A 502 0.08 -5.28 -23.34
CA SER A 502 0.60 -4.11 -24.06
C SER A 502 0.99 -4.46 -25.50
N ALA A 503 1.66 -5.60 -25.73
CA ALA A 503 1.98 -6.07 -27.07
C ALA A 503 0.73 -6.38 -27.90
N VAL A 504 -0.32 -6.97 -27.31
CA VAL A 504 -1.60 -7.21 -27.97
C VAL A 504 -2.29 -5.88 -28.30
N GLN A 505 -2.33 -4.93 -27.35
CA GLN A 505 -2.88 -3.61 -27.59
C GLN A 505 -2.15 -2.89 -28.73
N GLN A 506 -0.82 -2.94 -28.73
CA GLN A 506 0.00 -2.36 -29.80
C GLN A 506 -0.24 -3.03 -31.16
N SER A 507 -0.47 -4.35 -31.19
CA SER A 507 -0.79 -5.08 -32.41
C SER A 507 -2.16 -4.72 -32.99
N GLU A 508 -3.17 -4.47 -32.14
CA GLU A 508 -4.54 -4.17 -32.57
C GLU A 508 -4.78 -2.68 -32.80
N SER A 509 -4.23 -1.84 -31.94
CA SER A 509 -4.53 -0.39 -31.87
C SER A 509 -3.33 0.48 -32.24
N GLY A 510 -2.14 -0.08 -32.29
CA GLY A 510 -0.89 0.65 -32.59
C GLY A 510 -0.71 0.98 -34.04
N VAL A 511 0.18 1.92 -34.31
CA VAL A 511 0.57 2.33 -35.67
C VAL A 511 1.68 1.43 -36.19
N ASN A 512 1.44 0.74 -37.32
CA ASN A 512 2.47 0.02 -38.04
C ASN A 512 3.01 0.90 -39.18
N LEU A 513 4.29 1.31 -39.09
CA LEU A 513 4.91 2.21 -40.08
C LEU A 513 4.93 1.65 -41.49
N ASP A 514 5.11 0.34 -41.67
CA ASP A 514 5.15 -0.28 -42.98
C ASP A 514 3.76 -0.24 -43.64
N GLU A 515 2.70 -0.51 -42.89
CA GLU A 515 1.33 -0.40 -43.37
C GLU A 515 0.96 1.06 -43.69
N GLU A 516 1.34 2.00 -42.83
CA GLU A 516 1.06 3.41 -43.08
C GLU A 516 1.86 3.94 -44.28
N ALA A 517 3.11 3.50 -44.48
CA ALA A 517 3.88 3.84 -45.67
C ALA A 517 3.22 3.30 -46.94
N ALA A 518 2.72 2.06 -46.93
CA ALA A 518 1.96 1.50 -48.05
C ALA A 518 0.65 2.25 -48.28
N ASN A 519 -0.07 2.64 -47.24
CA ASN A 519 -1.29 3.44 -47.29
C ASN A 519 -1.00 4.84 -47.88
N LEU A 520 0.09 5.48 -47.47
CA LEU A 520 0.51 6.78 -47.99
C LEU A 520 0.70 6.74 -49.49
N ILE A 521 1.44 5.74 -50.02
CA ILE A 521 1.65 5.55 -51.46
C ILE A 521 0.31 5.30 -52.15
N ARG A 522 -0.56 4.46 -51.60
CA ARG A 522 -1.86 4.14 -52.17
C ARG A 522 -2.77 5.37 -52.26
N TYR A 523 -2.84 6.18 -51.19
CA TYR A 523 -3.66 7.39 -51.18
C TYR A 523 -3.08 8.50 -52.07
N GLN A 524 -1.74 8.60 -52.20
CA GLN A 524 -1.12 9.47 -53.18
C GLN A 524 -1.52 9.12 -54.63
N GLN A 525 -1.55 7.81 -54.96
CA GLN A 525 -2.01 7.35 -56.26
C GLN A 525 -3.50 7.67 -56.47
N TYR A 526 -4.35 7.50 -55.46
CA TYR A 526 -5.77 7.89 -55.53
C TYR A 526 -5.94 9.38 -55.75
N TYR A 527 -5.17 10.20 -55.06
CA TYR A 527 -5.17 11.66 -55.24
C TYR A 527 -4.79 12.02 -56.69
N GLN A 528 -3.72 11.47 -57.23
CA GLN A 528 -3.27 11.70 -58.58
C GLN A 528 -4.30 11.22 -59.64
N ALA A 529 -4.92 10.07 -59.41
CA ALA A 529 -5.96 9.55 -60.31
C ALA A 529 -7.18 10.48 -60.36
N ASN A 530 -7.64 10.97 -59.23
CA ASN A 530 -8.78 11.90 -59.14
C ASN A 530 -8.45 13.28 -59.72
N ALA A 531 -7.20 13.76 -59.56
CA ALA A 531 -6.73 14.98 -60.23
C ALA A 531 -6.79 14.87 -61.76
N ARG A 532 -6.35 13.70 -62.30
CA ARG A 532 -6.45 13.44 -63.78
C ARG A 532 -7.90 13.37 -64.25
N ILE A 533 -8.84 12.87 -63.47
CA ILE A 533 -10.28 12.89 -63.78
C ILE A 533 -10.77 14.33 -63.92
N ILE A 534 -10.35 15.23 -63.03
CA ILE A 534 -10.69 16.64 -63.06
C ILE A 534 -10.10 17.31 -64.34
N ASP A 535 -8.82 17.05 -64.66
CA ASP A 535 -8.17 17.57 -65.88
C ASP A 535 -8.92 17.11 -67.12
N THR A 536 -9.29 15.82 -67.17
CA THR A 536 -10.07 15.28 -68.29
C THR A 536 -11.45 15.93 -68.41
N ALA A 537 -12.12 16.11 -67.27
CA ALA A 537 -13.42 16.77 -67.19
C ALA A 537 -13.35 18.23 -67.67
N THR A 538 -12.28 18.95 -67.33
CA THR A 538 -12.01 20.32 -67.79
C THR A 538 -11.76 20.34 -69.33
N SER A 539 -10.94 19.44 -69.86
CA SER A 539 -10.70 19.32 -71.29
C SER A 539 -11.98 19.03 -72.07
N VAL A 540 -12.86 18.18 -71.58
CA VAL A 540 -14.16 17.89 -72.18
C VAL A 540 -15.06 19.13 -72.21
N ILE A 541 -15.10 19.88 -71.11
CA ILE A 541 -15.88 21.13 -71.00
C ILE A 541 -15.33 22.17 -72.02
N ASP A 542 -14.01 22.35 -72.05
CA ASP A 542 -13.37 23.28 -73.00
C ASP A 542 -13.63 22.90 -74.43
N THR A 543 -13.60 21.61 -74.75
CA THR A 543 -13.95 21.10 -76.08
C THR A 543 -15.42 21.42 -76.47
N ILE A 544 -16.34 21.21 -75.51
CA ILE A 544 -17.78 21.53 -75.71
C ILE A 544 -17.99 23.04 -75.91
N LEU A 545 -17.29 23.86 -75.16
CA LEU A 545 -17.36 25.33 -75.27
C LEU A 545 -16.76 25.80 -76.57
N GLY A 546 -15.63 25.18 -77.05
CA GLY A 546 -15.01 25.45 -78.36
C GLY A 546 -15.85 25.04 -79.54
N LEU A 547 -16.74 24.06 -79.43
CA LEU A 547 -17.72 23.68 -80.44
C LEU A 547 -18.90 24.67 -80.57
N ARG A 548 -19.08 25.56 -79.61
CA ARG A 548 -20.18 26.52 -79.54
C ARG A 548 -19.75 27.94 -79.98
N SER A 549 -18.47 28.19 -80.15
CA SER A 549 -17.88 29.40 -80.71
C SER A 549 -17.64 29.25 -82.20
#